data_cfd646afd84c46b5530fd7dc41261712
#
_entry.id   cfd646afd84c46b5530fd7dc41261712
#
_cell.length_a   1.000
_cell.length_b   1.000
_cell.length_c   1.000
_cell.angle_alpha   90.00
_cell.angle_beta   90.00
_cell.angle_gamma   90.00
#
_symmetry.space_group_name_H-M   'P 1'
#
loop_
_entity.id
_entity.type
_entity.pdbx_description
1 polymer ?
#
loop_
_entity_poly.entity_id
_entity_poly.type
_entity_poly.pdbx_seq_one_letter_code
_entity_poly.pdbx_strand_id
1 'polypeptide(L)'
;MLVIGESINASNKSVAEAIAGRDREFLENLAKAEAAAGADFIDVNAGAGYSSPEREMAAMEWLVDVVQGATDKPLTIDSDNPSMIKVALGKYRGERLIINSVTAEPERLESIGSLAAERQAWLVALAMGTSGIPNNVEERLAACDQIMEQLTHLGLREEQIFFDPLVLPIAVDSTQGIVTLKTLQEIKSRYPDARTVMGLSNISYGLPNRKLVNRAFLLMAAYAGLDAVILDPLDAKTMGFIKV
;
A
#
# COMPACT_ATOMS: atom_id res chain seq x y z
N MET A 1 -1.78 15.42 -1.22
CA MET A 1 -1.35 14.06 -0.78
C MET A 1 -2.52 13.11 -0.94
N LEU A 2 -2.35 11.96 -1.60
CA LEU A 2 -3.39 10.93 -1.73
C LEU A 2 -3.51 10.13 -0.43
N VAL A 3 -4.73 9.71 -0.09
CA VAL A 3 -5.01 8.88 1.08
C VAL A 3 -5.53 7.53 0.63
N ILE A 4 -4.84 6.47 1.05
CA ILE A 4 -5.25 5.07 0.87
C ILE A 4 -5.75 4.58 2.23
N GLY A 5 -7.06 4.26 2.32
CA GLY A 5 -7.67 3.78 3.55
C GLY A 5 -7.27 2.35 3.86
N GLU A 6 -6.72 2.09 5.06
CA GLU A 6 -6.11 0.80 5.45
C GLU A 6 -7.03 -0.11 6.31
N SER A 7 -8.30 0.31 6.55
CA SER A 7 -9.11 -0.38 7.56
C SER A 7 -9.59 -1.76 7.10
N ILE A 8 -9.76 -1.99 5.78
CA ILE A 8 -10.25 -3.28 5.23
C ILE A 8 -9.07 -4.23 5.00
N ASN A 9 -8.44 -4.61 6.09
CA ASN A 9 -7.28 -5.49 6.10
C ASN A 9 -7.47 -6.63 7.10
N ALA A 10 -7.32 -7.87 6.65
CA ALA A 10 -7.50 -9.07 7.46
C ALA A 10 -6.44 -9.27 8.57
N SER A 11 -5.43 -8.42 8.66
CA SER A 11 -4.60 -8.33 9.87
C SER A 11 -5.38 -7.80 11.08
N ASN A 12 -6.49 -7.08 10.82
CA ASN A 12 -7.46 -6.69 11.83
C ASN A 12 -8.43 -7.86 12.09
N LYS A 13 -8.50 -8.32 13.33
CA LYS A 13 -9.31 -9.48 13.72
C LYS A 13 -10.78 -9.37 13.33
N SER A 14 -11.42 -8.22 13.54
CA SER A 14 -12.83 -8.02 13.18
C SER A 14 -13.06 -8.10 11.66
N VAL A 15 -12.12 -7.61 10.86
CA VAL A 15 -12.16 -7.70 9.39
C VAL A 15 -11.94 -9.14 8.94
N ALA A 16 -10.96 -9.84 9.51
CA ALA A 16 -10.73 -11.26 9.22
C ALA A 16 -11.97 -12.12 9.52
N GLU A 17 -12.62 -11.90 10.68
CA GLU A 17 -13.86 -12.58 11.07
C GLU A 17 -15.01 -12.24 10.09
N ALA A 18 -15.15 -10.98 9.68
CA ALA A 18 -16.15 -10.55 8.71
C ALA A 18 -15.93 -11.17 7.32
N ILE A 19 -14.68 -11.26 6.85
CA ILE A 19 -14.35 -11.93 5.58
C ILE A 19 -14.67 -13.43 5.66
N ALA A 20 -14.24 -14.10 6.72
CA ALA A 20 -14.49 -15.52 6.93
C ALA A 20 -15.99 -15.85 7.05
N GLY A 21 -16.74 -15.02 7.76
CA GLY A 21 -18.19 -15.13 7.95
C GLY A 21 -19.04 -14.58 6.80
N ARG A 22 -18.40 -13.99 5.77
CA ARG A 22 -19.09 -13.31 4.65
C ARG A 22 -20.05 -12.21 5.12
N ASP A 23 -19.68 -11.48 6.17
CA ASP A 23 -20.42 -10.32 6.68
C ASP A 23 -20.29 -9.12 5.74
N ARG A 24 -21.15 -9.11 4.72
CA ARG A 24 -21.19 -8.07 3.70
C ARG A 24 -21.49 -6.71 4.30
N GLU A 25 -22.45 -6.63 5.21
CA GLU A 25 -22.92 -5.36 5.78
C GLU A 25 -21.81 -4.65 6.56
N PHE A 26 -21.04 -5.38 7.35
CA PHE A 26 -19.90 -4.84 8.09
C PHE A 26 -18.86 -4.22 7.14
N LEU A 27 -18.46 -4.94 6.08
CA LEU A 27 -17.44 -4.49 5.15
C LEU A 27 -17.92 -3.33 4.26
N GLU A 28 -19.18 -3.36 3.81
CA GLU A 28 -19.77 -2.24 3.07
C GLU A 28 -19.82 -0.96 3.92
N ASN A 29 -20.21 -1.08 5.19
CA ASN A 29 -20.26 0.07 6.11
C ASN A 29 -18.86 0.62 6.36
N LEU A 30 -17.84 -0.23 6.49
CA LEU A 30 -16.47 0.19 6.67
C LEU A 30 -15.93 0.91 5.42
N ALA A 31 -16.17 0.38 4.22
CA ALA A 31 -15.80 1.02 2.96
C ALA A 31 -16.44 2.39 2.78
N LYS A 32 -17.76 2.51 3.07
CA LYS A 32 -18.48 3.78 3.03
C LYS A 32 -17.93 4.78 4.06
N ALA A 33 -17.57 4.32 5.25
CA ALA A 33 -17.00 5.17 6.29
C ALA A 33 -15.62 5.73 5.87
N GLU A 34 -14.73 4.90 5.32
CA GLU A 34 -13.43 5.35 4.80
C GLU A 34 -13.59 6.36 3.65
N ALA A 35 -14.47 6.06 2.70
CA ALA A 35 -14.78 6.96 1.59
C ALA A 35 -15.30 8.32 2.08
N ALA A 36 -16.25 8.31 3.03
CA ALA A 36 -16.82 9.52 3.64
C ALA A 36 -15.79 10.30 4.47
N ALA A 37 -14.85 9.61 5.12
CA ALA A 37 -13.75 10.22 5.86
C ALA A 37 -12.70 10.87 4.94
N GLY A 38 -12.74 10.59 3.64
CA GLY A 38 -11.93 11.23 2.61
C GLY A 38 -10.76 10.40 2.11
N ALA A 39 -10.86 9.08 2.17
CA ALA A 39 -9.96 8.21 1.41
C ALA A 39 -10.13 8.46 -0.10
N ASP A 40 -9.01 8.48 -0.83
CA ASP A 40 -8.98 8.56 -2.29
C ASP A 40 -9.03 7.17 -2.92
N PHE A 41 -8.47 6.17 -2.23
CA PHE A 41 -8.50 4.75 -2.54
C PHE A 41 -8.87 3.95 -1.30
N ILE A 42 -9.50 2.80 -1.49
CA ILE A 42 -9.79 1.84 -0.42
C ILE A 42 -8.87 0.63 -0.61
N ASP A 43 -8.01 0.37 0.36
CA ASP A 43 -7.14 -0.79 0.37
C ASP A 43 -7.93 -2.04 0.74
N VAL A 44 -7.74 -3.13 -0.01
CA VAL A 44 -8.40 -4.40 0.23
C VAL A 44 -7.37 -5.52 0.36
N ASN A 45 -7.32 -6.09 1.56
CA ASN A 45 -6.44 -7.21 1.91
C ASN A 45 -7.27 -8.33 2.54
N ALA A 46 -7.40 -9.45 1.83
CA ALA A 46 -8.15 -10.61 2.30
C ALA A 46 -7.38 -11.46 3.32
N GLY A 47 -6.10 -11.13 3.56
CA GLY A 47 -5.21 -11.87 4.45
C GLY A 47 -4.68 -13.16 3.82
N ALA A 48 -3.89 -13.87 4.62
CA ALA A 48 -3.30 -15.16 4.30
C ALA A 48 -3.67 -16.21 5.37
N GLY A 49 -3.30 -17.45 5.13
CA GLY A 49 -3.48 -18.52 6.11
C GLY A 49 -4.81 -19.25 6.01
N TYR A 50 -5.48 -19.15 4.89
CA TYR A 50 -6.63 -20.01 4.56
C TYR A 50 -6.19 -21.45 4.39
N SER A 51 -7.15 -22.39 4.49
CA SER A 51 -6.86 -23.83 4.39
C SER A 51 -6.46 -24.29 2.97
N SER A 52 -6.66 -23.45 1.96
CA SER A 52 -6.18 -23.69 0.58
C SER A 52 -6.09 -22.39 -0.22
N PRO A 53 -5.25 -22.35 -1.28
CA PRO A 53 -5.14 -21.21 -2.20
C PRO A 53 -6.48 -20.84 -2.85
N GLU A 54 -7.35 -21.80 -3.16
CA GLU A 54 -8.65 -21.54 -3.77
C GLU A 54 -9.57 -20.74 -2.82
N ARG A 55 -9.47 -21.01 -1.52
CA ARG A 55 -10.22 -20.24 -0.50
C ARG A 55 -9.69 -18.83 -0.33
N GLU A 56 -8.38 -18.65 -0.41
CA GLU A 56 -7.77 -17.31 -0.42
C GLU A 56 -8.25 -16.51 -1.63
N MET A 57 -8.16 -17.09 -2.82
CA MET A 57 -8.64 -16.45 -4.06
C MET A 57 -10.12 -16.10 -3.99
N ALA A 58 -10.97 -17.03 -3.53
CA ALA A 58 -12.40 -16.79 -3.36
C ALA A 58 -12.74 -15.74 -2.29
N ALA A 59 -11.89 -15.59 -1.26
CA ALA A 59 -12.04 -14.52 -0.28
C ALA A 59 -11.72 -13.16 -0.90
N MET A 60 -10.63 -13.05 -1.67
CA MET A 60 -10.23 -11.82 -2.35
C MET A 60 -11.26 -11.40 -3.40
N GLU A 61 -11.71 -12.32 -4.27
CA GLU A 61 -12.75 -12.02 -5.27
C GLU A 61 -14.02 -11.47 -4.62
N TRP A 62 -14.45 -12.11 -3.54
CA TRP A 62 -15.64 -11.69 -2.81
C TRP A 62 -15.44 -10.32 -2.15
N LEU A 63 -14.29 -10.09 -1.51
CA LEU A 63 -13.96 -8.82 -0.86
C LEU A 63 -13.97 -7.67 -1.87
N VAL A 64 -13.32 -7.85 -3.02
CA VAL A 64 -13.34 -6.87 -4.11
C VAL A 64 -14.76 -6.58 -4.56
N ASP A 65 -15.62 -7.60 -4.74
CA ASP A 65 -17.01 -7.42 -5.15
C ASP A 65 -17.83 -6.64 -4.11
N VAL A 66 -17.63 -6.92 -2.82
CA VAL A 66 -18.29 -6.21 -1.72
C VAL A 66 -17.89 -4.74 -1.71
N VAL A 67 -16.59 -4.45 -1.70
CA VAL A 67 -16.08 -3.09 -1.51
C VAL A 67 -16.38 -2.21 -2.73
N GLN A 68 -16.16 -2.71 -3.97
CA GLN A 68 -16.50 -1.93 -5.17
C GLN A 68 -18.01 -1.71 -5.36
N GLY A 69 -18.84 -2.53 -4.73
CA GLY A 69 -20.29 -2.33 -4.70
C GLY A 69 -20.77 -1.30 -3.66
N ALA A 70 -19.92 -1.02 -2.67
CA ALA A 70 -20.25 -0.15 -1.55
C ALA A 70 -19.87 1.33 -1.78
N THR A 71 -18.89 1.59 -2.64
CA THR A 71 -18.35 2.93 -2.90
C THR A 71 -17.85 3.05 -4.34
N ASP A 72 -17.83 4.26 -4.88
CA ASP A 72 -17.24 4.65 -6.16
C ASP A 72 -15.73 4.97 -6.07
N LYS A 73 -15.14 4.85 -4.87
CA LYS A 73 -13.70 5.01 -4.72
C LYS A 73 -12.95 3.86 -5.40
N PRO A 74 -11.86 4.16 -6.12
CA PRO A 74 -11.00 3.13 -6.67
C PRO A 74 -10.34 2.30 -5.56
N LEU A 75 -9.93 1.08 -5.91
CA LEU A 75 -9.33 0.16 -4.95
C LEU A 75 -7.81 0.14 -5.03
N THR A 76 -7.19 -0.19 -3.91
CA THR A 76 -5.83 -0.72 -3.84
C THR A 76 -5.95 -2.20 -3.53
N ILE A 77 -5.35 -3.04 -4.38
CA ILE A 77 -5.32 -4.51 -4.19
C ILE A 77 -4.03 -4.85 -3.43
N ASP A 78 -4.18 -5.18 -2.17
CA ASP A 78 -3.03 -5.48 -1.28
C ASP A 78 -2.83 -7.00 -1.15
N SER A 79 -1.82 -7.48 -1.83
CA SER A 79 -1.33 -8.86 -1.75
C SER A 79 0.09 -8.97 -2.29
N ASP A 80 0.87 -9.87 -1.71
CA ASP A 80 2.18 -10.28 -2.21
C ASP A 80 2.12 -11.50 -3.14
N ASN A 81 0.92 -12.07 -3.32
CA ASN A 81 0.67 -13.25 -4.15
C ASN A 81 0.12 -12.86 -5.53
N PRO A 82 0.86 -13.12 -6.63
CA PRO A 82 0.41 -12.78 -7.98
C PRO A 82 -0.94 -13.41 -8.36
N SER A 83 -1.26 -14.62 -7.85
CA SER A 83 -2.54 -15.28 -8.11
C SER A 83 -3.71 -14.54 -7.46
N MET A 84 -3.51 -14.01 -6.25
CA MET A 84 -4.49 -13.19 -5.55
C MET A 84 -4.76 -11.89 -6.29
N ILE A 85 -3.68 -11.22 -6.74
CA ILE A 85 -3.79 -10.00 -7.55
C ILE A 85 -4.55 -10.30 -8.84
N LYS A 86 -4.20 -11.39 -9.55
CA LYS A 86 -4.85 -11.77 -10.81
C LYS A 86 -6.36 -11.98 -10.66
N VAL A 87 -6.82 -12.69 -9.63
CA VAL A 87 -8.25 -12.91 -9.42
C VAL A 87 -8.96 -11.61 -9.01
N ALA A 88 -8.33 -10.78 -8.18
CA ALA A 88 -8.85 -9.46 -7.83
C ALA A 88 -9.02 -8.56 -9.06
N LEU A 89 -8.02 -8.51 -9.95
CA LEU A 89 -8.06 -7.77 -11.21
C LEU A 89 -9.16 -8.27 -12.15
N GLY A 90 -9.40 -9.59 -12.20
CA GLY A 90 -10.49 -10.18 -12.98
C GLY A 90 -11.87 -9.80 -12.46
N LYS A 91 -12.00 -9.52 -11.17
CA LYS A 91 -13.24 -9.15 -10.51
C LYS A 91 -13.49 -7.64 -10.47
N TYR A 92 -12.45 -6.83 -10.42
CA TYR A 92 -12.55 -5.39 -10.31
C TYR A 92 -13.01 -4.75 -11.62
N ARG A 93 -14.02 -3.87 -11.53
CA ARG A 93 -14.69 -3.24 -12.69
C ARG A 93 -14.29 -1.77 -12.90
N GLY A 94 -13.56 -1.18 -11.95
CA GLY A 94 -13.13 0.22 -12.05
C GLY A 94 -11.98 0.41 -13.04
N GLU A 95 -11.80 1.65 -13.49
CA GLU A 95 -10.71 2.03 -14.41
C GLU A 95 -9.40 2.29 -13.68
N ARG A 96 -9.48 2.93 -12.52
CA ARG A 96 -8.32 3.31 -11.70
C ARG A 96 -8.12 2.31 -10.59
N LEU A 97 -6.88 1.83 -10.43
CA LEU A 97 -6.51 0.99 -9.30
C LEU A 97 -5.02 1.10 -8.99
N ILE A 98 -4.68 0.73 -7.76
CA ILE A 98 -3.30 0.52 -7.31
C ILE A 98 -3.12 -0.97 -7.02
N ILE A 99 -1.98 -1.54 -7.41
CA ILE A 99 -1.54 -2.85 -6.95
C ILE A 99 -0.49 -2.62 -5.86
N ASN A 100 -0.66 -3.22 -4.70
CA ASN A 100 0.21 -3.15 -3.54
C ASN A 100 0.64 -4.57 -3.16
N SER A 101 1.84 -5.07 -3.44
CA SER A 101 3.01 -4.42 -3.96
C SER A 101 3.99 -5.36 -4.65
N VAL A 102 5.04 -4.80 -5.24
CA VAL A 102 6.23 -5.55 -5.69
C VAL A 102 7.45 -5.21 -4.86
N THR A 103 8.46 -6.07 -4.96
CA THR A 103 9.84 -5.86 -4.49
C THR A 103 10.80 -6.03 -5.68
N ALA A 104 12.10 -5.80 -5.49
CA ALA A 104 13.11 -6.07 -6.52
C ALA A 104 13.41 -7.59 -6.72
N GLU A 105 12.59 -8.48 -6.15
CA GLU A 105 12.67 -9.92 -6.42
C GLU A 105 12.26 -10.20 -7.88
N PRO A 106 13.14 -10.80 -8.72
CA PRO A 106 12.88 -10.89 -10.16
C PRO A 106 11.58 -11.57 -10.54
N GLU A 107 11.25 -12.72 -9.92
CA GLU A 107 10.03 -13.47 -10.23
C GLU A 107 8.75 -12.71 -9.86
N ARG A 108 8.76 -12.03 -8.70
CA ARG A 108 7.65 -11.22 -8.22
C ARG A 108 7.49 -9.97 -9.08
N LEU A 109 8.62 -9.30 -9.38
CA LEU A 109 8.66 -8.10 -10.19
C LEU A 109 8.12 -8.36 -11.61
N GLU A 110 8.54 -9.46 -12.24
CA GLU A 110 8.03 -9.86 -13.56
C GLU A 110 6.54 -10.19 -13.51
N SER A 111 6.09 -11.03 -12.58
CA SER A 111 4.71 -11.50 -12.54
C SER A 111 3.71 -10.40 -12.20
N ILE A 112 3.97 -9.60 -11.15
CA ILE A 112 3.05 -8.53 -10.72
C ILE A 112 3.21 -7.31 -11.63
N GLY A 113 4.44 -6.98 -12.06
CA GLY A 113 4.72 -5.90 -13.01
C GLY A 113 3.98 -6.09 -14.34
N SER A 114 3.97 -7.32 -14.87
CA SER A 114 3.21 -7.67 -16.08
C SER A 114 1.70 -7.45 -15.89
N LEU A 115 1.13 -7.86 -14.74
CA LEU A 115 -0.27 -7.61 -14.43
C LEU A 115 -0.59 -6.11 -14.33
N ALA A 116 0.31 -5.34 -13.73
CA ALA A 116 0.16 -3.88 -13.63
C ALA A 116 0.21 -3.22 -15.00
N ALA A 117 1.15 -3.62 -15.87
CA ALA A 117 1.28 -3.12 -17.23
C ALA A 117 0.04 -3.44 -18.09
N GLU A 118 -0.44 -4.70 -18.05
CA GLU A 118 -1.64 -5.14 -18.77
C GLU A 118 -2.88 -4.32 -18.37
N ARG A 119 -3.05 -4.03 -17.09
CA ARG A 119 -4.19 -3.28 -16.54
C ARG A 119 -3.98 -1.76 -16.55
N GLN A 120 -2.81 -1.27 -16.97
CA GLN A 120 -2.42 0.14 -16.86
C GLN A 120 -2.61 0.67 -15.42
N ALA A 121 -2.37 -0.22 -14.44
CA ALA A 121 -2.54 0.08 -13.03
C ALA A 121 -1.38 0.93 -12.50
N TRP A 122 -1.62 1.62 -11.41
CA TRP A 122 -0.55 2.14 -10.56
C TRP A 122 0.01 1.00 -9.71
N LEU A 123 1.31 1.05 -9.40
CA LEU A 123 1.99 -0.03 -8.72
C LEU A 123 2.85 0.49 -7.57
N VAL A 124 2.61 -0.01 -6.37
CA VAL A 124 3.48 0.21 -5.21
C VAL A 124 4.71 -0.69 -5.32
N ALA A 125 5.89 -0.10 -5.17
CA ALA A 125 7.18 -0.75 -5.26
C ALA A 125 7.97 -0.53 -3.97
N LEU A 126 8.12 -1.60 -3.18
CA LEU A 126 8.87 -1.55 -1.92
C LEU A 126 10.36 -1.44 -2.22
N ALA A 127 11.05 -0.49 -1.59
CA ALA A 127 12.49 -0.25 -1.76
C ALA A 127 13.35 -1.38 -1.12
N MET A 128 13.09 -2.64 -1.51
CA MET A 128 13.77 -3.84 -1.01
C MET A 128 13.86 -4.93 -2.07
N GLY A 129 14.83 -5.82 -1.92
CA GLY A 129 15.05 -6.95 -2.78
C GLY A 129 15.17 -8.27 -2.02
N THR A 130 15.84 -9.25 -2.66
CA THR A 130 16.01 -10.62 -2.14
C THR A 130 16.83 -10.72 -0.84
N SER A 131 17.64 -9.71 -0.54
CA SER A 131 18.48 -9.68 0.68
C SER A 131 17.72 -9.31 1.94
N GLY A 132 16.40 -9.13 1.86
CA GLY A 132 15.54 -8.68 2.96
C GLY A 132 15.43 -7.16 3.04
N ILE A 133 15.07 -6.65 4.22
CA ILE A 133 14.84 -5.22 4.44
C ILE A 133 16.17 -4.48 4.54
N PRO A 134 16.44 -3.51 3.64
CA PRO A 134 17.68 -2.74 3.66
C PRO A 134 17.77 -1.80 4.87
N ASN A 135 18.96 -1.68 5.45
CA ASN A 135 19.18 -0.87 6.64
C ASN A 135 19.56 0.60 6.35
N ASN A 136 19.94 0.92 5.13
CA ASN A 136 20.45 2.24 4.74
C ASN A 136 19.80 2.75 3.44
N VAL A 137 20.05 4.01 3.14
CA VAL A 137 19.47 4.71 1.98
C VAL A 137 20.00 4.13 0.67
N GLU A 138 21.28 3.85 0.60
CA GLU A 138 21.96 3.39 -0.61
C GLU A 138 21.41 2.04 -1.10
N GLU A 139 21.21 1.09 -0.19
CA GLU A 139 20.61 -0.21 -0.50
C GLU A 139 19.15 -0.08 -0.96
N ARG A 140 18.37 0.83 -0.32
CA ARG A 140 16.99 1.10 -0.73
C ARG A 140 16.92 1.71 -2.13
N LEU A 141 17.81 2.63 -2.45
CA LEU A 141 17.90 3.23 -3.78
C LEU A 141 18.34 2.22 -4.83
N ALA A 142 19.30 1.34 -4.51
CA ALA A 142 19.70 0.27 -5.42
C ALA A 142 18.52 -0.66 -5.77
N ALA A 143 17.65 -0.96 -4.81
CA ALA A 143 16.43 -1.70 -5.09
C ALA A 143 15.45 -0.90 -5.98
N CYS A 144 15.30 0.41 -5.74
CA CYS A 144 14.48 1.28 -6.59
C CYS A 144 15.02 1.32 -8.03
N ASP A 145 16.35 1.37 -8.22
CA ASP A 145 16.97 1.35 -9.55
C ASP A 145 16.61 0.08 -10.32
N GLN A 146 16.75 -1.10 -9.68
CA GLN A 146 16.39 -2.38 -10.29
C GLN A 146 14.91 -2.47 -10.64
N ILE A 147 14.03 -2.00 -9.73
CA ILE A 147 12.58 -1.99 -9.94
C ILE A 147 12.24 -1.08 -11.12
N MET A 148 12.78 0.14 -11.15
CA MET A 148 12.48 1.11 -12.22
C MET A 148 12.89 0.56 -13.58
N GLU A 149 14.09 0.01 -13.70
CA GLU A 149 14.59 -0.57 -14.95
C GLU A 149 13.65 -1.67 -15.46
N GLN A 150 13.29 -2.61 -14.59
CA GLN A 150 12.46 -3.76 -14.99
C GLN A 150 11.02 -3.34 -15.30
N LEU A 151 10.40 -2.49 -14.48
CA LEU A 151 9.02 -2.04 -14.72
C LEU A 151 8.90 -1.21 -15.99
N THR A 152 9.90 -0.39 -16.31
CA THR A 152 9.95 0.36 -17.57
C THR A 152 10.07 -0.59 -18.76
N HIS A 153 10.86 -1.65 -18.65
CA HIS A 153 10.95 -2.72 -19.66
C HIS A 153 9.60 -3.44 -19.90
N LEU A 154 8.81 -3.61 -18.85
CA LEU A 154 7.46 -4.17 -18.93
C LEU A 154 6.41 -3.19 -19.46
N GLY A 155 6.79 -1.92 -19.72
CA GLY A 155 5.94 -0.91 -20.31
C GLY A 155 5.19 -0.02 -19.32
N LEU A 156 5.52 -0.05 -18.02
CA LEU A 156 5.02 0.94 -17.08
C LEU A 156 5.76 2.27 -17.26
N ARG A 157 5.04 3.37 -17.11
CA ARG A 157 5.62 4.71 -17.07
C ARG A 157 5.98 5.08 -15.63
N GLU A 158 6.96 5.95 -15.46
CA GLU A 158 7.43 6.42 -14.15
C GLU A 158 6.28 6.93 -13.27
N GLU A 159 5.32 7.69 -13.83
CA GLU A 159 4.16 8.22 -13.10
C GLU A 159 3.19 7.15 -12.56
N GLN A 160 3.31 5.92 -13.01
CA GLN A 160 2.51 4.80 -12.51
C GLN A 160 3.14 4.10 -11.30
N ILE A 161 4.40 4.43 -10.97
CA ILE A 161 5.16 3.77 -9.91
C ILE A 161 5.09 4.61 -8.63
N PHE A 162 4.74 3.96 -7.53
CA PHE A 162 4.74 4.52 -6.19
C PHE A 162 5.83 3.82 -5.37
N PHE A 163 6.96 4.44 -5.18
CA PHE A 163 8.00 3.88 -4.32
C PHE A 163 7.63 3.99 -2.85
N ASP A 164 7.69 2.87 -2.13
CA ASP A 164 7.62 2.84 -0.67
C ASP A 164 9.05 2.80 -0.12
N PRO A 165 9.49 3.86 0.61
CA PRO A 165 10.83 3.96 1.18
C PRO A 165 11.08 2.99 2.33
N LEU A 166 10.10 2.20 2.74
CA LEU A 166 10.06 1.29 3.89
C LEU A 166 10.08 2.05 5.23
N VAL A 167 8.93 2.09 5.88
CA VAL A 167 8.82 2.64 7.23
C VAL A 167 9.02 1.52 8.25
N LEU A 168 10.12 1.58 8.99
CA LEU A 168 10.44 0.63 10.05
C LEU A 168 10.19 1.23 11.43
N PRO A 169 9.83 0.39 12.44
CA PRO A 169 9.53 0.86 13.78
C PRO A 169 10.74 1.52 14.47
N ILE A 170 10.62 2.78 14.86
CA ILE A 170 11.68 3.49 15.60
C ILE A 170 11.86 2.96 17.03
N ALA A 171 10.94 2.14 17.52
CA ALA A 171 11.11 1.40 18.77
C ALA A 171 12.20 0.33 18.67
N VAL A 172 12.46 -0.21 17.48
CA VAL A 172 13.49 -1.22 17.22
C VAL A 172 14.82 -0.55 16.89
N ASP A 173 14.79 0.45 16.00
CA ASP A 173 15.96 1.23 15.60
C ASP A 173 15.53 2.70 15.35
N SER A 174 15.94 3.58 16.25
CA SER A 174 15.59 5.01 16.18
C SER A 174 16.12 5.73 14.96
N THR A 175 17.14 5.21 14.28
CA THR A 175 17.72 5.81 13.07
C THR A 175 16.83 5.62 11.84
N GLN A 176 15.94 4.62 11.83
CA GLN A 176 15.14 4.26 10.67
C GLN A 176 14.16 5.36 10.23
N GLY A 177 13.69 6.18 11.16
CA GLY A 177 12.88 7.35 10.77
C GLY A 177 13.65 8.32 9.86
N ILE A 178 14.93 8.59 10.17
CA ILE A 178 15.79 9.46 9.35
C ILE A 178 16.14 8.76 8.01
N VAL A 179 16.42 7.47 8.05
CA VAL A 179 16.69 6.68 6.83
C VAL A 179 15.49 6.76 5.87
N THR A 180 14.27 6.56 6.37
CA THR A 180 13.03 6.67 5.56
C THR A 180 12.90 8.07 4.94
N LEU A 181 13.06 9.15 5.72
CA LEU A 181 12.94 10.52 5.21
C LEU A 181 13.99 10.85 4.14
N LYS A 182 15.24 10.44 4.34
CA LYS A 182 16.30 10.61 3.35
C LYS A 182 16.02 9.80 2.08
N THR A 183 15.55 8.56 2.23
CA THR A 183 15.17 7.74 1.07
C THR A 183 14.06 8.41 0.26
N LEU A 184 13.05 8.99 0.91
CA LEU A 184 12.01 9.77 0.21
C LEU A 184 12.60 10.91 -0.62
N GLN A 185 13.47 11.72 -0.03
CA GLN A 185 14.11 12.86 -0.70
C GLN A 185 14.95 12.41 -1.92
N GLU A 186 15.71 11.34 -1.74
CA GLU A 186 16.55 10.78 -2.81
C GLU A 186 15.71 10.17 -3.95
N ILE A 187 14.60 9.45 -3.63
CA ILE A 187 13.67 8.95 -4.64
C ILE A 187 13.09 10.12 -5.46
N LYS A 188 12.61 11.18 -4.81
CA LYS A 188 12.07 12.36 -5.51
C LYS A 188 13.09 13.10 -6.35
N SER A 189 14.36 13.09 -5.93
CA SER A 189 15.46 13.67 -6.72
C SER A 189 15.83 12.83 -7.93
N ARG A 190 15.82 11.50 -7.78
CA ARG A 190 16.25 10.54 -8.81
C ARG A 190 15.16 10.23 -9.83
N TYR A 191 13.90 10.15 -9.37
CA TYR A 191 12.72 9.82 -10.16
C TYR A 191 11.64 10.90 -9.96
N PRO A 192 11.77 12.06 -10.62
CA PRO A 192 10.90 13.21 -10.36
C PRO A 192 9.45 12.99 -10.76
N ASP A 193 9.19 12.11 -11.73
CA ASP A 193 7.84 11.77 -12.19
C ASP A 193 7.21 10.61 -11.40
N ALA A 194 8.03 9.80 -10.70
CA ALA A 194 7.52 8.76 -9.82
C ALA A 194 6.90 9.37 -8.56
N ARG A 195 5.97 8.62 -8.01
CA ARG A 195 5.33 8.95 -6.74
C ARG A 195 5.94 8.17 -5.59
N THR A 196 5.66 8.65 -4.38
CA THR A 196 6.06 7.98 -3.14
C THR A 196 4.83 7.66 -2.31
N VAL A 197 4.89 6.53 -1.60
CA VAL A 197 3.83 6.08 -0.68
C VAL A 197 4.45 5.46 0.55
N MET A 198 3.74 5.46 1.69
CA MET A 198 4.17 4.72 2.87
C MET A 198 3.01 4.28 3.75
N GLY A 199 3.17 3.14 4.43
CA GLY A 199 2.33 2.73 5.56
C GLY A 199 2.72 3.51 6.81
N LEU A 200 1.93 4.55 7.16
CA LEU A 200 2.27 5.47 8.24
C LEU A 200 2.39 4.79 9.61
N SER A 201 1.52 3.84 9.89
CA SER A 201 1.38 3.24 11.22
C SER A 201 2.59 2.42 11.66
N ASN A 202 3.46 2.04 10.73
CA ASN A 202 4.66 1.23 11.00
C ASN A 202 5.67 1.98 11.87
N ILE A 203 5.84 3.31 11.68
CA ILE A 203 6.84 4.11 12.39
C ILE A 203 6.71 4.00 13.92
N SER A 204 5.49 3.89 14.41
CA SER A 204 5.16 3.91 15.83
C SER A 204 4.91 2.53 16.44
N TYR A 205 5.10 1.46 15.66
CA TYR A 205 4.86 0.10 16.18
C TYR A 205 5.72 -0.16 17.42
N GLY A 206 5.08 -0.68 18.49
CA GLY A 206 5.74 -0.93 19.77
C GLY A 206 5.89 0.29 20.69
N LEU A 207 5.50 1.51 20.26
CA LEU A 207 5.59 2.71 21.09
C LEU A 207 4.26 3.05 21.79
N PRO A 208 4.31 3.72 22.97
CA PRO A 208 3.15 4.40 23.53
C PRO A 208 2.79 5.64 22.68
N ASN A 209 1.53 6.10 22.78
CA ASN A 209 1.05 7.31 22.08
C ASN A 209 1.25 7.30 20.56
N ARG A 210 1.05 6.14 19.92
CA ARG A 210 1.26 5.91 18.49
C ARG A 210 0.71 7.03 17.59
N LYS A 211 -0.51 7.51 17.87
CA LYS A 211 -1.16 8.56 17.06
C LYS A 211 -0.38 9.87 17.04
N LEU A 212 0.28 10.24 18.13
CA LEU A 212 1.13 11.44 18.18
C LEU A 212 2.37 11.27 17.31
N VAL A 213 3.04 10.13 17.42
CA VAL A 213 4.23 9.79 16.61
C VAL A 213 3.88 9.75 15.13
N ASN A 214 2.78 9.09 14.76
CA ASN A 214 2.30 9.01 13.38
C ASN A 214 2.07 10.41 12.78
N ARG A 215 1.38 11.31 13.50
CA ARG A 215 1.10 12.66 13.01
C ARG A 215 2.36 13.50 12.83
N ALA A 216 3.29 13.42 13.79
CA ALA A 216 4.57 14.11 13.67
C ALA A 216 5.36 13.60 12.45
N PHE A 217 5.44 12.28 12.29
CA PHE A 217 6.15 11.67 11.18
C PHE A 217 5.49 11.96 9.82
N LEU A 218 4.16 11.99 9.76
CA LEU A 218 3.42 12.37 8.55
C LEU A 218 3.82 13.74 8.02
N LEU A 219 3.93 14.75 8.91
CA LEU A 219 4.35 16.10 8.52
C LEU A 219 5.79 16.12 8.01
N MET A 220 6.69 15.38 8.69
CA MET A 220 8.09 15.27 8.26
C MET A 220 8.19 14.58 6.89
N ALA A 221 7.43 13.52 6.67
CA ALA A 221 7.41 12.80 5.41
C ALA A 221 6.77 13.63 4.27
N ALA A 222 5.71 14.39 4.56
CA ALA A 222 5.13 15.34 3.61
C ALA A 222 6.17 16.38 3.16
N TYR A 223 6.95 16.93 4.09
CA TYR A 223 8.05 17.85 3.77
C TYR A 223 9.16 17.17 2.96
N ALA A 224 9.42 15.87 3.20
CA ALA A 224 10.42 15.09 2.48
C ALA A 224 9.97 14.64 1.07
N GLY A 225 8.71 14.91 0.67
CA GLY A 225 8.22 14.62 -0.67
C GLY A 225 7.26 13.43 -0.76
N LEU A 226 6.54 13.10 0.31
CA LEU A 226 5.53 12.05 0.30
C LEU A 226 4.30 12.46 -0.54
N ASP A 227 3.93 11.65 -1.54
CA ASP A 227 2.79 11.89 -2.43
C ASP A 227 1.51 11.19 -1.97
N ALA A 228 1.63 9.99 -1.38
CA ALA A 228 0.51 9.17 -0.91
C ALA A 228 0.81 8.54 0.45
N VAL A 229 -0.24 8.26 1.23
CA VAL A 229 -0.11 7.64 2.53
C VAL A 229 -1.18 6.57 2.74
N ILE A 230 -0.77 5.41 3.26
CA ILE A 230 -1.65 4.35 3.73
C ILE A 230 -1.87 4.58 5.22
N LEU A 231 -3.13 4.84 5.61
CA LEU A 231 -3.49 5.14 7.00
C LEU A 231 -4.98 4.87 7.26
N ASP A 232 -5.36 4.89 8.54
CA ASP A 232 -6.77 4.87 8.95
C ASP A 232 -7.41 6.26 8.76
N PRO A 233 -8.27 6.46 7.73
CA PRO A 233 -8.91 7.75 7.47
C PRO A 233 -9.98 8.10 8.51
N LEU A 234 -10.41 7.15 9.34
CA LEU A 234 -11.35 7.40 10.43
C LEU A 234 -10.71 8.17 11.59
N ASP A 235 -9.37 8.27 11.65
CA ASP A 235 -8.70 9.21 12.56
C ASP A 235 -8.79 10.65 12.03
N ALA A 236 -9.92 11.30 12.31
CA ALA A 236 -10.20 12.67 11.88
C ALA A 236 -9.10 13.68 12.23
N LYS A 237 -8.37 13.46 13.35
CA LYS A 237 -7.26 14.34 13.72
C LYS A 237 -6.06 14.16 12.79
N THR A 238 -5.76 12.95 12.36
CA THR A 238 -4.71 12.69 11.38
C THR A 238 -5.10 13.22 10.00
N MET A 239 -6.35 13.00 9.58
CA MET A 239 -6.88 13.55 8.34
C MET A 239 -6.86 15.08 8.29
N GLY A 240 -7.00 15.75 9.45
CA GLY A 240 -6.88 17.21 9.55
C GLY A 240 -5.51 17.78 9.14
N PHE A 241 -4.43 16.99 9.17
CA PHE A 241 -3.10 17.41 8.68
C PHE A 241 -2.94 17.28 7.16
N ILE A 242 -3.82 16.52 6.51
CA ILE A 242 -3.75 16.25 5.06
C ILE A 242 -4.64 17.22 4.27
N LYS A 243 -5.77 17.60 4.86
CA LYS A 243 -6.81 18.42 4.23
C LYS A 243 -6.63 19.94 4.38
N VAL A 244 -5.44 20.40 4.76
CA VAL A 244 -5.14 21.83 4.91
C VAL A 244 -4.86 22.49 3.56
#